data_a03ec9bf27d9099d80307fa3c656e581
#
_entry.id   a03ec9bf27d9099d80307fa3c656e581
#
_cell.length_a   1.000
_cell.length_b   1.000
_cell.length_c   1.000
_cell.angle_alpha   90.00
_cell.angle_beta   90.00
_cell.angle_gamma   90.00
#
_symmetry.space_group_name_H-M   'P 1'
#
loop_
_entity.id
_entity.type
_entity.pdbx_description
1 polymer ?
#
loop_
_entity_poly.entity_id
_entity_poly.type
_entity_poly.pdbx_seq_one_letter_code
_entity_poly.pdbx_strand_id
1 'polypeptide(L)'
;MPLRGRPRMRLRGRCALALGSAARWASRVTGRGAGAMIGGLVAMKLDPSVLRQLGAGRRTAVITGTNGKSTTTRMVAAALGTLGPVATNSEGANMDAGLIAALAADRDASMAALEVDEMHVPQVADAVHPAVIVLLNLSRDQLDRVGEINHIERTLRTGLSRHPEAVIVANCDDVLMTSAAYDCPHVVWVAAGGSWANDSVSCPRSGEVIVREEPHWYSTGTDFTRPAPQWWVDDEKIYGPDGFAALMTLSLPGAVNRSNAAQAVAAAVAMGADPAAAVGAVSGVDEVAGRYRTVRIGNHTARLLLAKNPAGWQEALSMVDKNTAGVVISVNGQVPDGEDLSWLWDVRFEHFGGTSVVAAGERGTDLAVRLGYAGVDHTLVHDTVAAIESCPPGHVEVVANYTAFLQLQRALERLTP
;
A
#
# COMPACT_ATOMS: atom_id res chain seq x y z
N MET A 1 -26.85 -12.90 8.95
CA MET A 1 -27.58 -13.45 7.79
C MET A 1 -26.88 -14.75 7.39
N PRO A 2 -27.54 -15.93 7.34
CA PRO A 2 -26.86 -17.18 7.00
C PRO A 2 -26.31 -17.10 5.57
N LEU A 3 -25.04 -17.48 5.40
CA LEU A 3 -24.35 -17.53 4.11
C LEU A 3 -25.13 -18.48 3.19
N ARG A 4 -25.73 -17.95 2.13
CA ARG A 4 -26.26 -18.78 1.05
C ARG A 4 -25.10 -19.61 0.49
N GLY A 5 -25.28 -20.91 0.36
CA GLY A 5 -24.27 -21.82 -0.17
C GLY A 5 -23.69 -21.28 -1.48
N ARG A 6 -22.37 -21.32 -1.61
CA ARG A 6 -21.67 -20.79 -2.82
C ARG A 6 -22.23 -21.43 -4.08
N PRO A 7 -22.47 -20.64 -5.14
CA PRO A 7 -22.86 -21.19 -6.43
C PRO A 7 -21.75 -22.11 -6.95
N ARG A 8 -22.14 -23.27 -7.48
CA ARG A 8 -21.19 -24.20 -8.08
C ARG A 8 -20.52 -23.54 -9.31
N MET A 9 -19.21 -23.56 -9.32
CA MET A 9 -18.41 -23.07 -10.43
C MET A 9 -18.74 -23.83 -11.72
N ARG A 10 -18.88 -23.11 -12.84
CA ARG A 10 -19.15 -23.69 -14.17
C ARG A 10 -18.03 -24.62 -14.59
N LEU A 11 -18.33 -25.65 -15.41
CA LEU A 11 -17.33 -26.62 -15.86
C LEU A 11 -16.15 -25.93 -16.58
N ARG A 12 -16.43 -24.94 -17.43
CA ARG A 12 -15.42 -24.13 -18.13
C ARG A 12 -14.46 -23.46 -17.15
N GLY A 13 -14.94 -22.83 -16.10
CA GLY A 13 -14.13 -22.19 -15.05
C GLY A 13 -13.28 -23.21 -14.30
N ARG A 14 -13.81 -24.41 -14.00
CA ARG A 14 -13.05 -25.49 -13.36
C ARG A 14 -11.90 -25.97 -14.25
N CYS A 15 -12.17 -26.16 -15.54
CA CYS A 15 -11.14 -26.53 -16.53
C CYS A 15 -10.08 -25.41 -16.66
N ALA A 16 -10.52 -24.16 -16.72
CA ALA A 16 -9.63 -23.00 -16.80
C ALA A 16 -8.66 -22.95 -15.61
N LEU A 17 -9.15 -23.15 -14.39
CA LEU A 17 -8.30 -23.20 -13.19
C LEU A 17 -7.39 -24.41 -13.15
N ALA A 18 -7.83 -25.59 -13.61
CA ALA A 18 -6.97 -26.77 -13.67
C ALA A 18 -5.79 -26.56 -14.63
N LEU A 19 -6.05 -26.02 -15.82
CA LEU A 19 -5.01 -25.68 -16.80
C LEU A 19 -4.11 -24.54 -16.31
N GLY A 20 -4.65 -23.53 -15.63
CA GLY A 20 -3.88 -22.48 -14.98
C GLY A 20 -2.94 -23.03 -13.89
N SER A 21 -3.43 -23.99 -13.10
CA SER A 21 -2.62 -24.67 -12.07
C SER A 21 -1.48 -25.49 -12.69
N ALA A 22 -1.74 -26.19 -13.81
CA ALA A 22 -0.73 -26.92 -14.56
C ALA A 22 0.35 -25.97 -15.13
N ALA A 23 -0.07 -24.82 -15.69
CA ALA A 23 0.84 -23.79 -16.20
C ALA A 23 1.71 -23.20 -15.08
N ARG A 24 1.13 -22.94 -13.90
CA ARG A 24 1.86 -22.51 -12.69
C ARG A 24 2.91 -23.53 -12.27
N TRP A 25 2.56 -24.80 -12.23
CA TRP A 25 3.47 -25.88 -11.89
C TRP A 25 4.63 -25.97 -12.89
N ALA A 26 4.33 -25.94 -14.19
CA ALA A 26 5.33 -25.98 -15.25
C ALA A 26 6.31 -24.78 -15.17
N SER A 27 5.80 -23.56 -14.88
CA SER A 27 6.64 -22.37 -14.69
C SER A 27 7.61 -22.52 -13.50
N ARG A 28 7.15 -23.09 -12.39
CA ARG A 28 8.00 -23.34 -11.22
C ARG A 28 9.10 -24.38 -11.52
N VAL A 29 8.75 -25.47 -12.17
CA VAL A 29 9.71 -26.54 -12.52
C VAL A 29 10.77 -26.06 -13.52
N THR A 30 10.40 -25.14 -14.42
CA THR A 30 11.34 -24.56 -15.41
C THR A 30 12.11 -23.34 -14.90
N GLY A 31 11.97 -22.97 -13.62
CA GLY A 31 12.72 -21.86 -13.00
C GLY A 31 12.33 -20.46 -13.52
N ARG A 32 11.19 -20.31 -14.19
CA ARG A 32 10.73 -19.04 -14.79
C ARG A 32 9.93 -18.15 -13.82
N GLY A 33 10.13 -18.32 -12.51
CA GLY A 33 9.50 -17.54 -11.44
C GLY A 33 8.38 -18.27 -10.70
N ALA A 34 7.76 -17.60 -9.71
CA ALA A 34 6.72 -18.20 -8.83
C ALA A 34 5.47 -18.69 -9.57
N GLY A 35 5.27 -18.28 -10.82
CA GLY A 35 4.24 -18.77 -11.73
C GLY A 35 2.79 -18.42 -11.35
N ALA A 36 2.56 -17.70 -10.26
CA ALA A 36 1.21 -17.36 -9.81
C ALA A 36 0.44 -16.54 -10.85
N MET A 37 1.08 -15.51 -11.42
CA MET A 37 0.50 -14.70 -12.48
C MET A 37 0.23 -15.50 -13.77
N ILE A 38 1.14 -16.40 -14.16
CA ILE A 38 0.98 -17.22 -15.37
C ILE A 38 -0.27 -18.09 -15.27
N GLY A 39 -0.49 -18.71 -14.12
CA GLY A 39 -1.69 -19.53 -13.87
C GLY A 39 -2.98 -18.73 -13.98
N GLY A 40 -3.03 -17.53 -13.41
CA GLY A 40 -4.18 -16.62 -13.50
C GLY A 40 -4.44 -16.12 -14.93
N LEU A 41 -3.40 -15.73 -15.67
CA LEU A 41 -3.49 -15.33 -17.07
C LEU A 41 -4.07 -16.43 -17.96
N VAL A 42 -3.59 -17.67 -17.80
CA VAL A 42 -4.13 -18.84 -18.53
C VAL A 42 -5.60 -19.06 -18.18
N ALA A 43 -5.94 -19.01 -16.90
CA ALA A 43 -7.32 -19.20 -16.46
C ALA A 43 -8.26 -18.13 -17.02
N MET A 44 -7.85 -16.86 -16.99
CA MET A 44 -8.62 -15.72 -17.51
C MET A 44 -8.79 -15.78 -19.03
N LYS A 45 -7.76 -16.21 -19.78
CA LYS A 45 -7.84 -16.38 -21.24
C LYS A 45 -8.82 -17.49 -21.64
N LEU A 46 -8.91 -18.55 -20.86
CA LEU A 46 -9.81 -19.67 -21.09
C LEU A 46 -11.25 -19.38 -20.66
N ASP A 47 -11.42 -18.69 -19.53
CA ASP A 47 -12.72 -18.25 -19.04
C ASP A 47 -12.63 -16.81 -18.44
N PRO A 48 -12.99 -15.76 -19.23
CA PRO A 48 -13.00 -14.38 -18.73
C PRO A 48 -13.90 -14.13 -17.51
N SER A 49 -14.85 -15.03 -17.23
CA SER A 49 -15.74 -14.92 -16.08
C SER A 49 -15.19 -15.60 -14.82
N VAL A 50 -13.96 -16.13 -14.83
CA VAL A 50 -13.40 -16.92 -13.73
C VAL A 50 -13.28 -16.11 -12.44
N LEU A 51 -12.90 -14.83 -12.51
CA LEU A 51 -12.83 -13.93 -11.34
C LEU A 51 -14.22 -13.79 -10.69
N ARG A 52 -15.25 -13.52 -11.49
CA ARG A 52 -16.66 -13.44 -11.01
C ARG A 52 -17.11 -14.73 -10.36
N GLN A 53 -16.77 -15.89 -10.93
CA GLN A 53 -17.14 -17.20 -10.36
C GLN A 53 -16.42 -17.46 -9.03
N LEU A 54 -15.16 -17.03 -8.90
CA LEU A 54 -14.39 -17.17 -7.67
C LEU A 54 -14.84 -16.19 -6.58
N GLY A 55 -15.25 -14.97 -6.94
CA GLY A 55 -15.80 -13.98 -6.01
C GLY A 55 -17.20 -14.29 -5.52
N ALA A 56 -17.99 -15.03 -6.31
CA ALA A 56 -19.40 -15.30 -6.02
C ALA A 56 -19.60 -15.98 -4.66
N GLY A 57 -20.47 -15.38 -3.83
CA GLY A 57 -20.79 -15.87 -2.47
C GLY A 57 -19.72 -15.64 -1.43
N ARG A 58 -18.68 -14.85 -1.74
CA ARG A 58 -17.70 -14.35 -0.76
C ARG A 58 -18.07 -12.93 -0.31
N ARG A 59 -17.82 -12.64 0.95
CA ARG A 59 -17.78 -11.25 1.43
C ARG A 59 -16.38 -10.71 1.19
N THR A 60 -16.25 -9.78 0.26
CA THR A 60 -14.95 -9.29 -0.20
C THR A 60 -14.71 -7.86 0.26
N ALA A 61 -13.53 -7.60 0.83
CA ALA A 61 -12.95 -6.28 0.96
C ALA A 61 -11.96 -6.06 -0.19
N VAL A 62 -12.06 -4.93 -0.88
CA VAL A 62 -11.11 -4.46 -1.89
C VAL A 62 -10.30 -3.34 -1.28
N ILE A 63 -8.98 -3.40 -1.35
CA ILE A 63 -8.08 -2.41 -0.78
C ILE A 63 -7.27 -1.78 -1.92
N THR A 64 -7.31 -0.46 -2.02
CA THR A 64 -6.63 0.30 -3.06
C THR A 64 -6.02 1.60 -2.55
N GLY A 65 -5.11 2.16 -3.31
CA GLY A 65 -4.39 3.41 -3.03
C GLY A 65 -2.94 3.32 -3.48
N THR A 66 -2.28 4.44 -3.69
CA THR A 66 -0.91 4.47 -4.20
C THR A 66 0.06 3.79 -3.24
N ASN A 67 0.00 4.13 -1.95
CA ASN A 67 0.87 3.59 -0.91
C ASN A 67 0.07 2.82 0.15
N GLY A 68 0.71 1.86 0.84
CA GLY A 68 0.12 1.13 1.95
C GLY A 68 -0.75 -0.08 1.58
N LYS A 69 -1.06 -0.32 0.30
CA LYS A 69 -1.95 -1.41 -0.17
C LYS A 69 -1.66 -2.78 0.48
N SER A 70 -0.44 -3.29 0.32
CA SER A 70 -0.08 -4.63 0.81
C SER A 70 -0.15 -4.73 2.34
N THR A 71 0.30 -3.68 3.04
CA THR A 71 0.25 -3.62 4.51
C THR A 71 -1.19 -3.63 5.00
N THR A 72 -2.02 -2.75 4.44
CA THR A 72 -3.43 -2.66 4.83
C THR A 72 -4.20 -3.93 4.47
N THR A 73 -3.93 -4.53 3.31
CA THR A 73 -4.55 -5.81 2.92
C THR A 73 -4.25 -6.92 3.92
N ARG A 74 -3.00 -7.03 4.41
CA ARG A 74 -2.64 -7.97 5.46
C ARG A 74 -3.35 -7.67 6.78
N MET A 75 -3.40 -6.39 7.18
CA MET A 75 -4.13 -5.96 8.38
C MET A 75 -5.62 -6.26 8.28
N VAL A 76 -6.26 -5.98 7.13
CA VAL A 76 -7.66 -6.34 6.88
C VAL A 76 -7.86 -7.86 6.92
N ALA A 77 -6.96 -8.62 6.30
CA ALA A 77 -7.04 -10.08 6.32
C ALA A 77 -6.91 -10.64 7.75
N ALA A 78 -6.00 -10.10 8.56
CA ALA A 78 -5.84 -10.46 9.97
C ALA A 78 -7.10 -10.14 10.79
N ALA A 79 -7.64 -8.92 10.64
CA ALA A 79 -8.84 -8.50 11.34
C ALA A 79 -10.09 -9.33 10.93
N LEU A 80 -10.26 -9.60 9.63
CA LEU A 80 -11.32 -10.49 9.13
C LEU A 80 -11.12 -11.95 9.55
N GLY A 81 -9.87 -12.35 9.81
CA GLY A 81 -9.52 -13.65 10.33
C GLY A 81 -10.21 -13.98 11.67
N THR A 82 -10.61 -12.96 12.45
CA THR A 82 -11.42 -13.12 13.66
C THR A 82 -12.84 -13.66 13.38
N LEU A 83 -13.32 -13.49 12.15
CA LEU A 83 -14.63 -13.98 11.71
C LEU A 83 -14.55 -15.35 11.01
N GLY A 84 -13.39 -15.75 10.50
CA GLY A 84 -13.19 -17.01 9.79
C GLY A 84 -12.11 -16.94 8.69
N PRO A 85 -11.99 -17.97 7.84
CA PRO A 85 -10.97 -18.05 6.81
C PRO A 85 -11.07 -16.92 5.76
N VAL A 86 -9.95 -16.31 5.40
CA VAL A 86 -9.83 -15.18 4.47
C VAL A 86 -8.86 -15.50 3.34
N ALA A 87 -9.32 -15.37 2.09
CA ALA A 87 -8.44 -15.42 0.92
C ALA A 87 -7.79 -14.06 0.69
N THR A 88 -6.49 -14.03 0.37
CA THR A 88 -5.76 -12.78 0.13
C THR A 88 -4.63 -12.94 -0.89
N ASN A 89 -4.32 -11.88 -1.63
CA ASN A 89 -3.21 -11.78 -2.58
C ASN A 89 -2.02 -11.01 -1.97
N SER A 90 -1.58 -11.42 -0.80
CA SER A 90 -0.58 -10.73 0.03
C SER A 90 0.82 -10.56 -0.61
N GLU A 91 1.08 -11.11 -1.78
CA GLU A 91 2.36 -11.04 -2.49
C GLU A 91 2.46 -9.84 -3.47
N GLY A 92 1.54 -8.85 -3.39
CA GLY A 92 1.56 -7.66 -4.26
C GLY A 92 1.09 -7.90 -5.70
N ALA A 93 0.53 -9.06 -6.00
CA ALA A 93 -0.06 -9.36 -7.31
C ALA A 93 -1.47 -8.75 -7.40
N ASN A 94 -1.55 -7.44 -7.59
CA ASN A 94 -2.75 -6.59 -7.46
C ASN A 94 -3.57 -6.44 -8.76
N MET A 95 -3.27 -7.26 -9.77
CA MET A 95 -4.02 -7.35 -11.03
C MET A 95 -4.83 -8.65 -11.12
N ASP A 96 -5.79 -8.72 -12.02
CA ASP A 96 -6.76 -9.81 -12.18
C ASP A 96 -6.16 -11.21 -12.07
N ALA A 97 -5.00 -11.45 -12.71
CA ALA A 97 -4.34 -12.75 -12.68
C ALA A 97 -3.88 -13.16 -11.26
N GLY A 98 -3.38 -12.19 -10.48
CA GLY A 98 -3.00 -12.40 -9.09
C GLY A 98 -4.21 -12.66 -8.20
N LEU A 99 -5.31 -11.90 -8.40
CA LEU A 99 -6.57 -12.08 -7.68
C LEU A 99 -7.17 -13.46 -7.94
N ILE A 100 -7.17 -13.91 -9.19
CA ILE A 100 -7.63 -15.26 -9.56
C ILE A 100 -6.80 -16.33 -8.85
N ALA A 101 -5.47 -16.18 -8.85
CA ALA A 101 -4.57 -17.13 -8.19
C ALA A 101 -4.83 -17.21 -6.68
N ALA A 102 -5.00 -16.06 -6.01
CA ALA A 102 -5.29 -15.97 -4.58
C ALA A 102 -6.64 -16.60 -4.23
N LEU A 103 -7.71 -16.21 -4.93
CA LEU A 103 -9.05 -16.74 -4.70
C LEU A 103 -9.17 -18.24 -5.03
N ALA A 104 -8.35 -18.75 -5.96
CA ALA A 104 -8.31 -20.16 -6.32
C ALA A 104 -7.51 -21.01 -5.32
N ALA A 105 -6.53 -20.42 -4.62
CA ALA A 105 -5.75 -21.10 -3.59
C ALA A 105 -6.63 -21.40 -2.35
N ASP A 106 -7.44 -20.43 -1.91
CA ASP A 106 -8.27 -20.53 -0.72
C ASP A 106 -9.75 -20.65 -1.08
N ARG A 107 -10.11 -21.75 -1.76
CA ARG A 107 -11.47 -21.96 -2.26
C ARG A 107 -12.54 -22.00 -1.18
N ASP A 108 -12.19 -22.42 0.02
CA ASP A 108 -13.15 -22.59 1.12
C ASP A 108 -13.32 -21.32 1.97
N ALA A 109 -12.42 -20.33 1.80
CA ALA A 109 -12.53 -19.06 2.54
C ALA A 109 -13.83 -18.32 2.19
N SER A 110 -14.68 -18.03 3.17
CA SER A 110 -15.94 -17.30 2.98
C SER A 110 -15.76 -15.81 2.79
N MET A 111 -14.58 -15.31 3.10
CA MET A 111 -14.18 -13.90 2.97
C MET A 111 -12.95 -13.74 2.10
N ALA A 112 -12.75 -12.53 1.60
CA ALA A 112 -11.54 -12.17 0.90
C ALA A 112 -11.12 -10.74 1.25
N ALA A 113 -9.79 -10.50 1.36
CA ALA A 113 -9.17 -9.20 1.41
C ALA A 113 -8.23 -9.09 0.20
N LEU A 114 -8.57 -8.23 -0.75
CA LEU A 114 -7.91 -8.17 -2.05
C LEU A 114 -7.22 -6.82 -2.23
N GLU A 115 -5.90 -6.85 -2.40
CA GLU A 115 -5.12 -5.73 -2.91
C GLU A 115 -5.44 -5.54 -4.40
N VAL A 116 -5.87 -4.35 -4.80
CA VAL A 116 -6.24 -4.03 -6.18
C VAL A 116 -5.59 -2.73 -6.60
N ASP A 117 -5.00 -2.73 -7.79
CA ASP A 117 -4.51 -1.51 -8.44
C ASP A 117 -5.65 -0.54 -8.71
N GLU A 118 -5.44 0.76 -8.56
CA GLU A 118 -6.46 1.81 -8.59
C GLU A 118 -7.26 1.79 -9.90
N MET A 119 -6.59 1.58 -11.02
CA MET A 119 -7.24 1.53 -12.34
C MET A 119 -8.05 0.25 -12.56
N HIS A 120 -7.75 -0.81 -11.81
CA HIS A 120 -8.46 -2.09 -11.88
C HIS A 120 -9.67 -2.20 -10.92
N VAL A 121 -9.79 -1.28 -9.94
CA VAL A 121 -10.89 -1.31 -8.95
C VAL A 121 -12.28 -1.40 -9.60
N PRO A 122 -12.64 -0.58 -10.61
CA PRO A 122 -13.98 -0.66 -11.21
C PRO A 122 -14.31 -2.03 -11.78
N GLN A 123 -13.36 -2.61 -12.54
CA GLN A 123 -13.53 -3.92 -13.17
C GLN A 123 -13.60 -5.05 -12.12
N VAL A 124 -12.75 -4.99 -11.10
CA VAL A 124 -12.75 -5.99 -10.02
C VAL A 124 -14.05 -5.90 -9.21
N ALA A 125 -14.49 -4.69 -8.87
CA ALA A 125 -15.75 -4.47 -8.15
C ALA A 125 -16.96 -5.02 -8.93
N ASP A 126 -17.01 -4.78 -10.25
CA ASP A 126 -18.04 -5.37 -11.14
C ASP A 126 -18.00 -6.91 -11.16
N ALA A 127 -16.84 -7.51 -10.91
CA ALA A 127 -16.69 -8.96 -10.89
C ALA A 127 -17.04 -9.58 -9.52
N VAL A 128 -16.55 -8.98 -8.42
CA VAL A 128 -16.63 -9.62 -7.09
C VAL A 128 -17.75 -9.06 -6.21
N HIS A 129 -18.37 -7.94 -6.58
CA HIS A 129 -19.40 -7.23 -5.79
C HIS A 129 -18.97 -7.07 -4.33
N PRO A 130 -17.96 -6.23 -4.04
CA PRO A 130 -17.36 -6.14 -2.73
C PRO A 130 -18.34 -5.63 -1.68
N ALA A 131 -18.25 -6.14 -0.46
CA ALA A 131 -18.97 -5.61 0.69
C ALA A 131 -18.35 -4.30 1.18
N VAL A 132 -17.01 -4.19 1.06
CA VAL A 132 -16.24 -3.02 1.49
C VAL A 132 -15.19 -2.68 0.43
N ILE A 133 -15.00 -1.38 0.17
CA ILE A 133 -13.87 -0.86 -0.62
C ILE A 133 -13.11 0.13 0.27
N VAL A 134 -11.81 -0.09 0.44
CA VAL A 134 -10.91 0.76 1.24
C VAL A 134 -10.09 1.65 0.31
N LEU A 135 -10.20 2.95 0.50
CA LEU A 135 -9.49 3.99 -0.26
C LEU A 135 -8.44 4.63 0.65
N LEU A 136 -7.15 4.28 0.44
CA LEU A 136 -6.07 4.68 1.33
C LEU A 136 -5.58 6.10 1.06
N ASN A 137 -4.94 6.30 -0.07
CA ASN A 137 -4.36 7.56 -0.52
C ASN A 137 -4.16 7.52 -2.03
N LEU A 138 -4.10 8.70 -2.63
CA LEU A 138 -3.80 8.84 -4.05
C LEU A 138 -2.73 9.91 -4.25
N SER A 139 -1.56 9.49 -4.73
CA SER A 139 -0.44 10.34 -5.05
C SER A 139 0.18 9.95 -6.39
N ARG A 140 0.97 10.84 -6.99
CA ARG A 140 1.72 10.52 -8.21
C ARG A 140 2.69 9.37 -7.93
N ASP A 141 2.63 8.34 -8.76
CA ASP A 141 3.59 7.24 -8.70
C ASP A 141 4.87 7.59 -9.47
N GLN A 142 4.75 8.32 -10.59
CA GLN A 142 5.86 8.84 -11.40
C GLN A 142 5.54 10.27 -11.88
N LEU A 143 6.55 11.15 -11.99
CA LEU A 143 6.37 12.58 -12.29
C LEU A 143 5.86 12.89 -13.70
N ASP A 144 6.19 12.07 -14.65
CA ASP A 144 5.77 12.19 -16.06
C ASP A 144 4.27 11.95 -16.28
N ARG A 145 3.52 11.58 -15.22
CA ARG A 145 2.10 11.24 -15.25
C ARG A 145 1.18 12.23 -14.52
N VAL A 146 1.49 13.51 -14.57
CA VAL A 146 0.73 14.59 -13.85
C VAL A 146 -0.77 14.59 -14.21
N GLY A 147 -1.15 14.26 -15.45
CA GLY A 147 -2.55 14.12 -15.84
C GLY A 147 -3.23 12.84 -15.36
N GLU A 148 -2.47 11.87 -14.89
CA GLU A 148 -2.94 10.52 -14.51
C GLU A 148 -3.72 10.53 -13.21
N ILE A 149 -3.28 11.29 -12.20
CA ILE A 149 -3.90 11.28 -10.87
C ILE A 149 -5.38 11.70 -10.89
N ASN A 150 -5.71 12.75 -11.65
CA ASN A 150 -7.11 13.17 -11.83
C ASN A 150 -7.91 12.18 -12.69
N HIS A 151 -7.25 11.44 -13.59
CA HIS A 151 -7.89 10.37 -14.35
C HIS A 151 -8.20 9.19 -13.44
N ILE A 152 -7.28 8.80 -12.57
CA ILE A 152 -7.47 7.74 -11.58
C ILE A 152 -8.61 8.10 -10.62
N GLU A 153 -8.63 9.32 -10.08
CA GLU A 153 -9.73 9.79 -9.22
C GLU A 153 -11.08 9.66 -9.92
N ARG A 154 -11.21 10.17 -11.15
CA ARG A 154 -12.46 10.09 -11.91
C ARG A 154 -12.86 8.65 -12.23
N THR A 155 -11.90 7.78 -12.51
CA THR A 155 -12.13 6.37 -12.77
C THR A 155 -12.65 5.66 -11.52
N LEU A 156 -12.03 5.92 -10.36
CA LEU A 156 -12.50 5.42 -9.07
C LEU A 156 -13.91 5.92 -8.78
N ARG A 157 -14.15 7.23 -8.81
CA ARG A 157 -15.46 7.85 -8.55
C ARG A 157 -16.57 7.25 -9.42
N THR A 158 -16.32 7.14 -10.73
CA THR A 158 -17.26 6.52 -11.66
C THR A 158 -17.44 5.02 -11.40
N GLY A 159 -16.39 4.32 -10.99
CA GLY A 159 -16.46 2.92 -10.62
C GLY A 159 -17.30 2.69 -9.37
N LEU A 160 -17.05 3.47 -8.32
CA LEU A 160 -17.75 3.37 -7.03
C LEU A 160 -19.25 3.63 -7.15
N SER A 161 -19.65 4.60 -8.00
CA SER A 161 -21.07 4.92 -8.20
C SER A 161 -21.93 3.74 -8.73
N ARG A 162 -21.29 2.71 -9.27
CA ARG A 162 -21.98 1.48 -9.72
C ARG A 162 -22.23 0.45 -8.61
N HIS A 163 -21.68 0.71 -7.42
CA HIS A 163 -21.75 -0.20 -6.27
C HIS A 163 -22.33 0.50 -5.03
N PRO A 164 -23.57 1.03 -5.09
CA PRO A 164 -24.13 1.83 -4.01
C PRO A 164 -24.33 1.06 -2.71
N GLU A 165 -24.38 -0.27 -2.74
CA GLU A 165 -24.49 -1.13 -1.56
C GLU A 165 -23.15 -1.41 -0.86
N ALA A 166 -22.02 -1.11 -1.50
CA ALA A 166 -20.72 -1.27 -0.89
C ALA A 166 -20.45 -0.18 0.14
N VAL A 167 -19.89 -0.55 1.29
CA VAL A 167 -19.37 0.42 2.25
C VAL A 167 -18.01 0.89 1.78
N ILE A 168 -17.83 2.19 1.64
CA ILE A 168 -16.56 2.81 1.27
C ILE A 168 -15.86 3.27 2.55
N VAL A 169 -14.73 2.68 2.88
CA VAL A 169 -13.86 3.16 3.97
C VAL A 169 -12.81 4.06 3.35
N ALA A 170 -12.90 5.35 3.58
CA ALA A 170 -12.08 6.34 2.90
C ALA A 170 -11.30 7.23 3.87
N ASN A 171 -10.04 7.51 3.50
CA ASN A 171 -9.21 8.49 4.19
C ASN A 171 -9.75 9.90 3.93
N CYS A 172 -10.28 10.56 4.98
CA CYS A 172 -10.81 11.90 4.87
C CYS A 172 -9.72 13.00 4.82
N ASP A 173 -8.46 12.65 5.09
CA ASP A 173 -7.33 13.57 5.00
C ASP A 173 -6.76 13.63 3.57
N ASP A 174 -7.07 12.67 2.73
CA ASP A 174 -6.73 12.65 1.32
C ASP A 174 -7.85 13.24 0.46
N VAL A 175 -7.60 14.40 -0.16
CA VAL A 175 -8.57 15.14 -0.96
C VAL A 175 -9.09 14.35 -2.14
N LEU A 176 -8.20 13.57 -2.81
CA LEU A 176 -8.55 12.81 -4.01
C LEU A 176 -9.39 11.58 -3.66
N MET A 177 -9.03 10.86 -2.58
CA MET A 177 -9.83 9.73 -2.10
C MET A 177 -11.16 10.19 -1.50
N THR A 178 -11.17 11.33 -0.80
CA THR A 178 -12.42 11.96 -0.37
C THR A 178 -13.30 12.30 -1.57
N SER A 179 -12.75 12.90 -2.63
CA SER A 179 -13.50 13.21 -3.85
C SER A 179 -14.09 11.97 -4.49
N ALA A 180 -13.33 10.89 -4.58
CA ALA A 180 -13.81 9.64 -5.17
C ALA A 180 -14.97 9.01 -4.39
N ALA A 181 -14.98 9.16 -3.06
CA ALA A 181 -16.00 8.58 -2.17
C ALA A 181 -17.20 9.52 -1.90
N TYR A 182 -17.08 10.82 -2.16
CA TYR A 182 -17.97 11.85 -1.64
C TYR A 182 -19.45 11.65 -1.94
N ASP A 183 -19.77 11.13 -3.12
CA ASP A 183 -21.16 10.92 -3.55
C ASP A 183 -21.67 9.49 -3.24
N CYS A 184 -20.87 8.66 -2.56
CA CYS A 184 -21.29 7.31 -2.20
C CYS A 184 -22.25 7.34 -1.00
N PRO A 185 -23.32 6.50 -1.00
CA PRO A 185 -24.34 6.55 0.05
C PRO A 185 -23.86 6.00 1.40
N HIS A 186 -22.88 5.12 1.40
CA HIS A 186 -22.37 4.44 2.59
C HIS A 186 -20.86 4.66 2.71
N VAL A 187 -20.44 5.75 3.36
CA VAL A 187 -19.03 6.06 3.59
C VAL A 187 -18.70 6.04 5.07
N VAL A 188 -17.62 5.36 5.40
CA VAL A 188 -16.96 5.41 6.71
C VAL A 188 -15.69 6.22 6.56
N TRP A 189 -15.68 7.41 7.13
CA TRP A 189 -14.55 8.33 7.08
C TRP A 189 -13.53 8.00 8.17
N VAL A 190 -12.25 7.90 7.76
CA VAL A 190 -11.13 7.63 8.65
C VAL A 190 -10.14 8.77 8.57
N ALA A 191 -9.78 9.37 9.70
CA ALA A 191 -8.65 10.29 9.77
C ALA A 191 -7.37 9.44 9.81
N ALA A 192 -6.79 9.24 8.65
CA ALA A 192 -5.61 8.40 8.46
C ALA A 192 -4.33 9.21 8.20
N GLY A 193 -4.43 10.54 8.30
CA GLY A 193 -3.36 11.46 8.01
C GLY A 193 -3.13 11.67 6.51
N GLY A 194 -2.65 12.84 6.14
CA GLY A 194 -2.26 13.22 4.80
C GLY A 194 -0.83 13.72 4.82
N SER A 195 0.16 12.85 4.65
CA SER A 195 1.56 13.25 4.63
C SER A 195 1.98 13.95 3.34
N TRP A 196 1.18 13.81 2.26
CA TRP A 196 1.50 14.32 0.94
C TRP A 196 0.40 15.23 0.38
N ALA A 197 0.61 16.54 0.47
CA ALA A 197 -0.36 17.55 0.05
C ALA A 197 -0.14 18.07 -1.38
N ASN A 198 1.06 17.85 -1.96
CA ASN A 198 1.48 18.50 -3.21
C ASN A 198 0.67 18.06 -4.44
N ASP A 199 0.05 16.89 -4.40
CA ASP A 199 -0.71 16.32 -5.51
C ASP A 199 -2.18 16.75 -5.53
N SER A 200 -2.64 17.48 -4.50
CA SER A 200 -4.02 17.93 -4.37
C SER A 200 -4.11 19.40 -3.95
N VAL A 201 -3.40 20.27 -4.69
CA VAL A 201 -3.48 21.74 -4.51
C VAL A 201 -4.74 22.34 -5.12
N SER A 202 -5.37 21.63 -6.05
CA SER A 202 -6.66 22.00 -6.65
C SER A 202 -7.70 20.92 -6.40
N CYS A 203 -8.96 21.35 -6.25
CA CYS A 203 -10.11 20.50 -6.08
C CYS A 203 -10.33 19.66 -7.36
N PRO A 204 -10.33 18.31 -7.28
CA PRO A 204 -10.52 17.47 -8.47
C PRO A 204 -11.92 17.57 -9.07
N ARG A 205 -12.87 18.17 -8.33
CA ARG A 205 -14.27 18.32 -8.72
C ARG A 205 -14.57 19.67 -9.38
N SER A 206 -13.94 20.76 -8.89
CA SER A 206 -14.22 22.12 -9.34
C SER A 206 -13.04 22.82 -10.00
N GLY A 207 -11.80 22.35 -9.75
CA GLY A 207 -10.57 23.05 -10.17
C GLY A 207 -10.14 24.17 -9.22
N GLU A 208 -10.96 24.53 -8.24
CA GLU A 208 -10.65 25.56 -7.24
C GLU A 208 -9.51 25.18 -6.30
N VAL A 209 -8.94 26.16 -5.63
CA VAL A 209 -7.82 25.94 -4.70
C VAL A 209 -8.28 25.17 -3.47
N ILE A 210 -7.46 24.19 -3.06
CA ILE A 210 -7.60 23.52 -1.76
C ILE A 210 -6.77 24.27 -0.72
N VAL A 211 -7.46 24.82 0.27
CA VAL A 211 -6.85 25.43 1.47
C VAL A 211 -6.73 24.39 2.56
N ARG A 212 -5.57 24.35 3.23
CA ARG A 212 -5.31 23.44 4.36
C ARG A 212 -5.06 24.24 5.64
N GLU A 213 -5.86 23.94 6.65
CA GLU A 213 -5.77 24.46 8.01
C GLU A 213 -5.83 23.27 8.96
N GLU A 214 -4.67 22.70 9.28
CA GLU A 214 -4.60 21.43 10.01
C GLU A 214 -5.48 21.38 11.26
N PRO A 215 -6.27 20.34 11.44
CA PRO A 215 -6.36 19.11 10.64
C PRO A 215 -7.36 19.17 9.48
N HIS A 216 -7.87 20.35 9.12
CA HIS A 216 -8.92 20.56 8.11
C HIS A 216 -8.37 20.93 6.74
N TRP A 217 -9.18 20.70 5.72
CA TRP A 217 -9.00 21.25 4.38
C TRP A 217 -10.37 21.53 3.74
N TYR A 218 -10.42 22.47 2.81
CA TYR A 218 -11.63 22.83 2.06
C TYR A 218 -11.28 23.41 0.68
N SER A 219 -12.26 23.36 -0.24
CA SER A 219 -12.18 24.01 -1.54
C SER A 219 -12.75 25.43 -1.45
N THR A 220 -12.05 26.42 -2.02
CA THR A 220 -12.41 27.85 -1.86
C THR A 220 -13.73 28.24 -2.54
N GLY A 221 -14.20 27.53 -3.50
CA GLY A 221 -15.38 27.93 -4.30
C GLY A 221 -16.56 26.98 -4.18
N THR A 222 -16.51 26.00 -3.28
CA THR A 222 -17.55 24.96 -3.16
C THR A 222 -17.72 24.50 -1.72
N ASP A 223 -18.76 23.74 -1.44
CA ASP A 223 -18.98 23.09 -0.13
C ASP A 223 -18.11 21.83 0.08
N PHE A 224 -17.18 21.55 -0.84
CA PHE A 224 -16.31 20.39 -0.74
C PHE A 224 -15.23 20.63 0.33
N THR A 225 -15.35 19.89 1.42
CA THR A 225 -14.48 20.03 2.59
C THR A 225 -14.18 18.65 3.19
N ARG A 226 -13.17 18.61 4.06
CA ARG A 226 -12.83 17.42 4.83
C ARG A 226 -14.03 16.94 5.64
N PRO A 227 -14.49 15.70 5.42
CA PRO A 227 -15.55 15.14 6.25
C PRO A 227 -15.10 14.88 7.69
N ALA A 228 -16.06 14.90 8.62
CA ALA A 228 -15.79 14.50 9.99
C ALA A 228 -15.48 12.99 10.05
N PRO A 229 -14.36 12.58 10.65
CA PRO A 229 -14.02 11.16 10.74
C PRO A 229 -14.89 10.44 11.77
N GLN A 230 -15.23 9.17 11.46
CA GLN A 230 -15.82 8.23 12.43
C GLN A 230 -14.73 7.42 13.13
N TRP A 231 -13.56 7.24 12.47
CA TRP A 231 -12.41 6.57 13.03
C TRP A 231 -11.17 7.46 12.94
N TRP A 232 -10.37 7.49 14.00
CA TRP A 232 -9.10 8.22 14.01
C TRP A 232 -8.11 7.58 14.97
N VAL A 233 -6.85 7.93 14.84
CA VAL A 233 -5.77 7.53 15.75
C VAL A 233 -5.17 8.79 16.36
N ASP A 234 -4.97 8.74 17.68
CA ASP A 234 -4.23 9.74 18.43
C ASP A 234 -3.15 8.99 19.22
N ASP A 235 -1.90 9.23 18.85
CA ASP A 235 -0.73 8.49 19.33
C ASP A 235 -0.90 6.96 19.17
N GLU A 236 -0.99 6.21 20.24
CA GLU A 236 -1.18 4.75 20.24
C GLU A 236 -2.63 4.31 20.49
N LYS A 237 -3.58 5.23 20.44
CA LYS A 237 -4.99 4.92 20.64
C LYS A 237 -5.78 5.08 19.36
N ILE A 238 -6.63 4.10 19.09
CA ILE A 238 -7.65 4.19 18.05
C ILE A 238 -9.00 4.51 18.68
N TYR A 239 -9.73 5.40 18.04
CA TYR A 239 -11.08 5.80 18.41
C TYR A 239 -12.04 5.49 17.28
N GLY A 240 -13.27 5.14 17.63
CA GLY A 240 -14.31 4.74 16.68
C GLY A 240 -15.71 5.14 17.12
N PRO A 241 -16.75 4.73 16.37
CA PRO A 241 -18.14 5.00 16.69
C PRO A 241 -18.55 4.52 18.08
N ASP A 242 -19.65 5.07 18.59
CA ASP A 242 -20.28 4.69 19.86
C ASP A 242 -19.35 4.79 21.10
N GLY A 243 -18.36 5.69 21.03
CA GLY A 243 -17.39 5.90 22.12
C GLY A 243 -16.32 4.81 22.19
N PHE A 244 -16.16 3.99 21.17
CA PHE A 244 -15.09 2.98 21.12
C PHE A 244 -13.73 3.64 21.21
N ALA A 245 -12.88 3.14 22.09
CA ALA A 245 -11.47 3.51 22.20
C ALA A 245 -10.64 2.30 22.65
N ALA A 246 -9.50 2.07 22.04
CA ALA A 246 -8.59 0.97 22.38
C ALA A 246 -7.13 1.38 22.17
N LEU A 247 -6.23 0.77 22.95
CA LEU A 247 -4.79 0.85 22.69
C LEU A 247 -4.47 -0.01 21.46
N MET A 248 -3.67 0.54 20.55
CA MET A 248 -3.26 -0.11 19.31
C MET A 248 -1.72 -0.08 19.20
N THR A 249 -1.09 -1.07 19.80
CA THR A 249 0.37 -1.22 19.76
C THR A 249 0.77 -2.04 18.55
N LEU A 250 1.36 -1.39 17.56
CA LEU A 250 1.79 -2.04 16.31
C LEU A 250 3.26 -2.43 16.36
N SER A 251 3.59 -3.59 15.82
CA SER A 251 4.99 -3.99 15.56
C SER A 251 5.58 -3.21 14.37
N LEU A 252 4.75 -2.77 13.43
CA LEU A 252 5.15 -1.97 12.28
C LEU A 252 5.34 -0.49 12.68
N PRO A 253 6.49 0.12 12.38
CA PRO A 253 6.79 1.50 12.78
C PRO A 253 6.06 2.54 11.95
N GLY A 254 5.97 3.76 12.49
CA GLY A 254 5.53 4.95 11.77
C GLY A 254 4.04 5.25 11.85
N ALA A 255 3.71 6.55 11.74
CA ALA A 255 2.34 7.04 11.77
C ALA A 255 1.49 6.46 10.64
N VAL A 256 2.08 6.26 9.45
CA VAL A 256 1.41 5.67 8.29
C VAL A 256 0.87 4.27 8.57
N ASN A 257 1.59 3.45 9.33
CA ASN A 257 1.11 2.11 9.68
C ASN A 257 -0.02 2.16 10.71
N ARG A 258 -0.03 3.14 11.61
CA ARG A 258 -1.19 3.40 12.48
C ARG A 258 -2.42 3.82 11.67
N SER A 259 -2.23 4.66 10.67
CA SER A 259 -3.28 5.07 9.73
C SER A 259 -3.82 3.90 8.90
N ASN A 260 -2.95 3.06 8.38
CA ASN A 260 -3.32 1.83 7.67
C ASN A 260 -4.11 0.88 8.58
N ALA A 261 -3.70 0.76 9.84
CA ALA A 261 -4.35 -0.07 10.85
C ALA A 261 -5.77 0.45 11.17
N ALA A 262 -5.94 1.77 11.33
CA ALA A 262 -7.26 2.37 11.57
C ALA A 262 -8.23 2.08 10.42
N GLN A 263 -7.77 2.21 9.18
CA GLN A 263 -8.59 1.88 8.00
C GLN A 263 -8.89 0.38 7.91
N ALA A 264 -7.94 -0.48 8.29
CA ALA A 264 -8.14 -1.93 8.32
C ALA A 264 -9.16 -2.34 9.39
N VAL A 265 -9.09 -1.76 10.59
CA VAL A 265 -10.07 -1.98 11.67
C VAL A 265 -11.46 -1.50 11.22
N ALA A 266 -11.57 -0.28 10.69
CA ALA A 266 -12.83 0.27 10.19
C ALA A 266 -13.47 -0.64 9.11
N ALA A 267 -12.66 -1.15 8.18
CA ALA A 267 -13.12 -2.07 7.13
C ALA A 267 -13.61 -3.41 7.69
N ALA A 268 -12.89 -3.98 8.65
CA ALA A 268 -13.29 -5.25 9.27
C ALA A 268 -14.57 -5.09 10.10
N VAL A 269 -14.72 -3.97 10.83
CA VAL A 269 -15.93 -3.65 11.59
C VAL A 269 -17.12 -3.43 10.65
N ALA A 270 -16.96 -2.76 9.52
CA ALA A 270 -17.97 -2.64 8.48
C ALA A 270 -18.39 -4.02 7.91
N MET A 271 -17.50 -5.02 7.98
CA MET A 271 -17.78 -6.41 7.66
C MET A 271 -18.24 -7.24 8.87
N GLY A 272 -18.51 -6.64 10.02
CA GLY A 272 -19.08 -7.26 11.20
C GLY A 272 -18.08 -7.86 12.18
N ALA A 273 -16.82 -7.50 12.11
CA ALA A 273 -15.85 -7.84 13.14
C ALA A 273 -16.11 -7.05 14.44
N ASP A 274 -15.81 -7.68 15.58
CA ASP A 274 -15.75 -6.95 16.85
C ASP A 274 -14.58 -5.95 16.82
N PRO A 275 -14.79 -4.69 17.20
CA PRO A 275 -13.73 -3.68 17.11
C PRO A 275 -12.49 -4.02 17.93
N ALA A 276 -12.64 -4.54 19.15
CA ALA A 276 -11.52 -4.87 20.02
C ALA A 276 -10.74 -6.09 19.49
N ALA A 277 -11.45 -7.11 18.98
CA ALA A 277 -10.83 -8.27 18.33
C ALA A 277 -10.08 -7.86 17.05
N ALA A 278 -10.63 -6.94 16.24
CA ALA A 278 -10.00 -6.41 15.05
C ALA A 278 -8.70 -5.65 15.38
N VAL A 279 -8.71 -4.78 16.42
CA VAL A 279 -7.51 -4.07 16.90
C VAL A 279 -6.44 -5.06 17.35
N GLY A 280 -6.81 -6.08 18.15
CA GLY A 280 -5.87 -7.10 18.61
C GLY A 280 -5.23 -7.88 17.45
N ALA A 281 -6.03 -8.26 16.44
CA ALA A 281 -5.55 -8.97 15.27
C ALA A 281 -4.60 -8.11 14.40
N VAL A 282 -4.93 -6.84 14.20
CA VAL A 282 -4.09 -5.89 13.43
C VAL A 282 -2.76 -5.64 14.14
N SER A 283 -2.77 -5.52 15.48
CA SER A 283 -1.57 -5.33 16.29
C SER A 283 -0.57 -6.50 16.19
N GLY A 284 -1.05 -7.69 15.88
CA GLY A 284 -0.23 -8.88 15.66
C GLY A 284 0.43 -8.97 14.30
N VAL A 285 0.21 -8.01 13.39
CA VAL A 285 0.87 -7.99 12.07
C VAL A 285 2.28 -7.42 12.22
N ASP A 286 3.28 -8.25 12.09
CA ASP A 286 4.67 -7.94 12.38
C ASP A 286 5.57 -7.80 11.15
N GLU A 287 5.21 -8.42 10.01
CA GLU A 287 6.04 -8.41 8.82
C GLU A 287 5.21 -8.14 7.55
N VAL A 288 5.70 -7.24 6.71
CA VAL A 288 5.19 -7.06 5.34
C VAL A 288 6.33 -7.34 4.38
N ALA A 289 6.25 -8.48 3.69
CA ALA A 289 7.31 -8.95 2.80
C ALA A 289 7.81 -7.85 1.86
N GLY A 290 9.12 -7.60 1.90
CA GLY A 290 9.80 -6.70 0.97
C GLY A 290 9.76 -5.20 1.30
N ARG A 291 9.20 -4.76 2.44
CA ARG A 291 9.16 -3.32 2.78
C ARG A 291 9.95 -2.93 4.01
N TYR A 292 9.99 -3.78 5.02
CA TYR A 292 10.70 -3.56 6.27
C TYR A 292 11.51 -4.80 6.58
N ARG A 293 12.82 -4.68 6.65
CA ARG A 293 13.69 -5.79 7.01
C ARG A 293 14.88 -5.29 7.81
N THR A 294 15.16 -5.95 8.92
CA THR A 294 16.40 -5.73 9.67
C THR A 294 17.38 -6.84 9.33
N VAL A 295 18.60 -6.48 8.96
CA VAL A 295 19.66 -7.41 8.55
C VAL A 295 20.96 -7.07 9.28
N ARG A 296 21.82 -8.05 9.46
CA ARG A 296 23.15 -7.85 10.02
C ARG A 296 24.19 -7.85 8.88
N ILE A 297 25.05 -6.83 8.87
CA ILE A 297 26.13 -6.66 7.91
C ILE A 297 27.39 -6.32 8.71
N GLY A 298 28.32 -7.27 8.87
CA GLY A 298 29.49 -7.07 9.72
C GLY A 298 29.10 -6.65 11.15
N ASN A 299 29.55 -5.48 11.56
CA ASN A 299 29.26 -4.88 12.87
C ASN A 299 28.04 -3.94 12.86
N HIS A 300 27.25 -3.95 11.78
CA HIS A 300 26.09 -3.09 11.64
C HIS A 300 24.80 -3.89 11.68
N THR A 301 23.75 -3.29 12.26
CA THR A 301 22.37 -3.76 12.18
C THR A 301 21.62 -2.78 11.28
N ALA A 302 21.39 -3.13 10.03
CA ALA A 302 20.77 -2.26 9.05
C ALA A 302 19.27 -2.50 8.98
N ARG A 303 18.46 -1.44 9.17
CA ARG A 303 17.02 -1.45 8.92
C ARG A 303 16.76 -0.93 7.51
N LEU A 304 16.19 -1.77 6.67
CA LEU A 304 15.93 -1.49 5.27
C LEU A 304 14.50 -0.95 5.08
N LEU A 305 14.35 0.20 4.46
CA LEU A 305 13.09 0.87 4.15
C LEU A 305 12.98 1.05 2.63
N LEU A 306 11.90 0.54 2.04
CA LEU A 306 11.59 0.72 0.62
C LEU A 306 10.71 1.95 0.41
N ALA A 307 11.14 2.87 -0.47
CA ALA A 307 10.37 4.00 -0.96
C ALA A 307 10.26 3.97 -2.49
N LYS A 308 9.07 4.17 -3.05
CA LYS A 308 8.84 4.06 -4.51
C LYS A 308 8.55 5.40 -5.19
N ASN A 309 7.93 6.32 -4.51
CA ASN A 309 7.48 7.61 -5.01
C ASN A 309 7.70 8.71 -3.96
N PRO A 310 7.58 10.00 -4.30
CA PRO A 310 7.87 11.10 -3.37
C PRO A 310 7.11 11.01 -2.04
N ALA A 311 5.84 10.63 -2.06
CA ALA A 311 5.04 10.42 -0.85
C ALA A 311 5.62 9.29 0.02
N GLY A 312 5.95 8.14 -0.58
CA GLY A 312 6.60 7.02 0.10
C GLY A 312 7.99 7.37 0.64
N TRP A 313 8.74 8.24 -0.05
CA TRP A 313 10.02 8.76 0.44
C TRP A 313 9.83 9.60 1.70
N GLN A 314 8.86 10.53 1.72
CA GLN A 314 8.58 11.33 2.92
C GLN A 314 8.18 10.43 4.11
N GLU A 315 7.37 9.42 3.86
CA GLU A 315 6.99 8.44 4.89
C GLU A 315 8.19 7.66 5.40
N ALA A 316 9.02 7.09 4.51
CA ALA A 316 10.21 6.33 4.89
C ALA A 316 11.20 7.21 5.68
N LEU A 317 11.43 8.43 5.22
CA LEU A 317 12.32 9.38 5.90
C LEU A 317 11.78 9.80 7.28
N SER A 318 10.46 9.89 7.45
CA SER A 318 9.84 10.17 8.76
C SER A 318 10.01 9.05 9.79
N MET A 319 10.27 7.83 9.33
CA MET A 319 10.49 6.65 10.17
C MET A 319 11.95 6.49 10.61
N VAL A 320 12.88 7.22 9.99
CA VAL A 320 14.31 7.13 10.29
C VAL A 320 14.57 7.56 11.73
N ASP A 321 15.23 6.70 12.51
CA ASP A 321 15.67 7.05 13.86
C ASP A 321 16.86 8.01 13.78
N LYS A 322 16.70 9.20 14.34
CA LYS A 322 17.74 10.23 14.36
C LYS A 322 18.92 9.88 15.29
N ASN A 323 18.74 8.91 16.18
CA ASN A 323 19.81 8.42 17.10
C ASN A 323 20.59 7.26 16.48
N THR A 324 20.48 7.04 15.18
CA THR A 324 21.17 5.98 14.45
C THR A 324 22.67 6.27 14.28
N ALA A 325 23.48 5.22 14.09
CA ALA A 325 24.90 5.36 13.78
C ALA A 325 25.16 5.95 12.39
N GLY A 326 24.19 5.81 11.46
CA GLY A 326 24.27 6.40 10.13
C GLY A 326 22.99 6.21 9.33
N VAL A 327 22.80 7.04 8.33
CA VAL A 327 21.70 6.95 7.36
C VAL A 327 22.29 6.75 5.97
N VAL A 328 21.91 5.68 5.31
CA VAL A 328 22.25 5.41 3.91
C VAL A 328 21.01 5.64 3.05
N ILE A 329 21.13 6.48 2.04
CA ILE A 329 20.07 6.70 1.06
C ILE A 329 20.57 6.20 -0.29
N SER A 330 19.89 5.22 -0.88
CA SER A 330 20.31 4.57 -2.12
C SER A 330 19.28 4.76 -3.23
N VAL A 331 19.71 5.38 -4.34
CA VAL A 331 18.85 5.72 -5.48
C VAL A 331 19.41 5.14 -6.77
N ASN A 332 18.58 4.37 -7.48
CA ASN A 332 18.83 3.95 -8.85
C ASN A 332 17.88 4.70 -9.81
N GLY A 333 18.19 4.67 -11.12
CA GLY A 333 17.36 5.28 -12.18
C GLY A 333 17.00 4.26 -13.25
N GLN A 334 16.53 3.07 -12.86
CA GLN A 334 16.11 2.04 -13.79
C GLN A 334 14.63 2.20 -14.15
N VAL A 335 14.18 1.59 -15.25
CA VAL A 335 12.79 1.66 -15.72
C VAL A 335 11.73 1.46 -14.63
N PRO A 336 11.88 0.48 -13.68
CA PRO A 336 10.90 0.32 -12.59
C PRO A 336 10.89 1.45 -11.54
N ASP A 337 11.96 2.28 -11.47
CA ASP A 337 12.06 3.41 -10.53
C ASP A 337 11.60 4.74 -11.16
N GLY A 338 11.43 4.75 -12.48
CA GLY A 338 11.38 5.96 -13.29
C GLY A 338 12.81 6.46 -13.63
N GLU A 339 13.06 6.70 -14.91
CA GLU A 339 14.38 7.18 -15.38
C GLU A 339 14.62 8.67 -15.06
N ASP A 340 13.54 9.44 -14.95
CA ASP A 340 13.57 10.84 -14.53
C ASP A 340 13.64 10.95 -13.01
N LEU A 341 14.70 11.58 -12.51
CA LEU A 341 14.95 11.79 -11.07
C LEU A 341 14.51 13.17 -10.57
N SER A 342 13.76 13.94 -11.36
CA SER A 342 13.25 15.25 -10.91
C SER A 342 12.41 15.16 -9.63
N TRP A 343 11.82 14.00 -9.35
CA TRP A 343 11.10 13.72 -8.10
C TRP A 343 11.95 13.88 -6.83
N LEU A 344 13.29 13.80 -6.91
CA LEU A 344 14.16 14.05 -5.76
C LEU A 344 13.98 15.48 -5.22
N TRP A 345 13.54 16.43 -6.06
CA TRP A 345 13.27 17.81 -5.65
C TRP A 345 11.95 17.98 -4.91
N ASP A 346 11.04 17.03 -5.04
CA ASP A 346 9.79 16.98 -4.26
C ASP A 346 10.01 16.43 -2.85
N VAL A 347 11.08 15.65 -2.63
CA VAL A 347 11.40 15.04 -1.34
C VAL A 347 12.14 16.06 -0.45
N ARG A 348 11.67 16.19 0.80
CA ARG A 348 12.23 17.09 1.80
C ARG A 348 13.34 16.42 2.60
N PHE A 349 14.57 16.50 2.13
CA PHE A 349 15.75 16.00 2.82
C PHE A 349 16.25 16.93 3.93
N GLU A 350 15.75 18.16 4.00
CA GLU A 350 16.14 19.21 4.94
C GLU A 350 15.98 18.78 6.41
N HIS A 351 15.14 17.75 6.67
CA HIS A 351 14.94 17.18 8.00
C HIS A 351 16.15 16.42 8.56
N PHE A 352 17.16 16.12 7.74
CA PHE A 352 18.40 15.46 8.15
C PHE A 352 19.52 16.43 8.58
N GLY A 353 19.23 17.71 8.72
CA GLY A 353 20.20 18.66 9.26
C GLY A 353 20.81 18.16 10.57
N GLY A 354 22.15 18.04 10.61
CA GLY A 354 22.86 17.51 11.76
C GLY A 354 23.03 15.98 11.81
N THR A 355 22.53 15.24 10.82
CA THR A 355 22.74 13.79 10.68
C THR A 355 23.65 13.54 9.47
N SER A 356 24.70 12.71 9.64
CA SER A 356 25.56 12.29 8.54
C SER A 356 24.83 11.30 7.63
N VAL A 357 24.74 11.60 6.35
CA VAL A 357 24.08 10.77 5.34
C VAL A 357 25.11 10.24 4.35
N VAL A 358 24.99 8.97 3.97
CA VAL A 358 25.75 8.38 2.87
C VAL A 358 24.85 8.26 1.65
N ALA A 359 25.13 9.01 0.60
CA ALA A 359 24.46 8.89 -0.70
C ALA A 359 25.00 7.67 -1.44
N ALA A 360 24.10 6.79 -1.93
CA ALA A 360 24.46 5.54 -2.57
C ALA A 360 23.58 5.24 -3.79
N GLY A 361 23.86 4.14 -4.46
CA GLY A 361 23.15 3.68 -5.66
C GLY A 361 23.74 4.18 -6.97
N GLU A 362 23.18 3.73 -8.08
CA GLU A 362 23.62 4.11 -9.45
C GLU A 362 23.54 5.62 -9.66
N ARG A 363 22.52 6.27 -9.08
CA ARG A 363 22.27 7.70 -9.16
C ARG A 363 22.64 8.43 -7.85
N GLY A 364 23.58 7.86 -7.09
CA GLY A 364 24.09 8.46 -5.86
C GLY A 364 24.65 9.87 -6.04
N THR A 365 25.23 10.18 -7.22
CA THR A 365 25.74 11.52 -7.55
C THR A 365 24.60 12.55 -7.63
N ASP A 366 23.49 12.22 -8.29
CA ASP A 366 22.31 13.10 -8.37
C ASP A 366 21.71 13.34 -6.96
N LEU A 367 21.65 12.28 -6.16
CA LEU A 367 21.23 12.38 -4.76
C LEU A 367 22.16 13.26 -3.94
N ALA A 368 23.49 13.12 -4.09
CA ALA A 368 24.48 13.94 -3.38
C ALA A 368 24.31 15.43 -3.73
N VAL A 369 24.06 15.77 -4.99
CA VAL A 369 23.72 17.14 -5.40
C VAL A 369 22.47 17.64 -4.67
N ARG A 370 21.40 16.83 -4.65
CA ARG A 370 20.15 17.21 -3.97
C ARG A 370 20.34 17.39 -2.46
N LEU A 371 21.11 16.52 -1.81
CA LEU A 371 21.46 16.63 -0.38
C LEU A 371 22.26 17.90 -0.09
N GLY A 372 23.20 18.24 -0.98
CA GLY A 372 23.94 19.50 -0.87
C GLY A 372 23.03 20.73 -0.91
N TYR A 373 22.05 20.76 -1.81
CA TYR A 373 21.05 21.83 -1.85
C TYR A 373 20.11 21.84 -0.62
N ALA A 374 19.91 20.70 0.01
CA ALA A 374 19.16 20.61 1.27
C ALA A 374 19.98 21.01 2.51
N GLY A 375 21.28 21.32 2.34
CA GLY A 375 22.18 21.63 3.47
C GLY A 375 22.46 20.43 4.38
N VAL A 376 22.37 19.21 3.83
CA VAL A 376 22.63 17.96 4.56
C VAL A 376 24.09 17.54 4.37
N ASP A 377 24.81 17.35 5.45
CA ASP A 377 26.15 16.79 5.43
C ASP A 377 26.12 15.35 4.90
N HIS A 378 26.89 15.08 3.84
CA HIS A 378 26.86 13.77 3.22
C HIS A 378 28.21 13.34 2.64
N THR A 379 28.36 12.04 2.47
CA THR A 379 29.42 11.41 1.69
C THR A 379 28.81 10.61 0.55
N LEU A 380 29.59 10.30 -0.48
CA LEU A 380 29.13 9.53 -1.66
C LEU A 380 29.86 8.18 -1.70
N VAL A 381 29.10 7.09 -1.63
CA VAL A 381 29.59 5.72 -1.80
C VAL A 381 28.58 4.95 -2.66
N HIS A 382 28.87 4.70 -3.93
CA HIS A 382 27.90 4.14 -4.87
C HIS A 382 27.41 2.74 -4.51
N ASP A 383 28.29 1.85 -4.02
CA ASP A 383 27.89 0.52 -3.58
C ASP A 383 27.16 0.60 -2.23
N THR A 384 25.92 0.13 -2.18
CA THR A 384 25.06 0.29 -0.98
C THR A 384 25.55 -0.54 0.20
N VAL A 385 26.22 -1.69 -0.01
CA VAL A 385 26.79 -2.49 1.07
C VAL A 385 28.00 -1.76 1.66
N ALA A 386 28.90 -1.29 0.79
CA ALA A 386 30.05 -0.50 1.21
C ALA A 386 29.64 0.82 1.88
N ALA A 387 28.53 1.44 1.44
CA ALA A 387 27.96 2.61 2.12
C ALA A 387 27.52 2.32 3.54
N ILE A 388 26.89 1.16 3.80
CA ILE A 388 26.52 0.71 5.15
C ILE A 388 27.78 0.47 6.00
N GLU A 389 28.77 -0.19 5.42
CA GLU A 389 30.05 -0.51 6.11
C GLU A 389 30.86 0.74 6.41
N SER A 390 30.70 1.82 5.67
CA SER A 390 31.37 3.11 5.90
C SER A 390 30.78 3.90 7.07
N CYS A 391 29.59 3.55 7.55
CA CYS A 391 28.99 4.14 8.74
C CYS A 391 29.73 3.70 10.02
N PRO A 392 29.65 4.45 11.12
CA PRO A 392 30.07 3.96 12.42
C PRO A 392 29.37 2.66 12.81
N PRO A 393 30.04 1.73 13.55
CA PRO A 393 29.40 0.49 14.00
C PRO A 393 28.13 0.77 14.82
N GLY A 394 27.07 -0.01 14.56
CA GLY A 394 25.80 0.14 15.26
C GLY A 394 24.58 -0.02 14.36
N HIS A 395 23.51 0.69 14.73
CA HIS A 395 22.28 0.69 13.93
C HIS A 395 22.39 1.67 12.76
N VAL A 396 22.07 1.20 11.57
CA VAL A 396 22.08 1.99 10.31
C VAL A 396 20.72 1.94 9.66
N GLU A 397 20.18 3.09 9.34
CA GLU A 397 18.94 3.22 8.56
C GLU A 397 19.25 3.25 7.06
N VAL A 398 18.58 2.44 6.29
CA VAL A 398 18.79 2.36 4.84
C VAL A 398 17.47 2.63 4.13
N VAL A 399 17.37 3.76 3.42
CA VAL A 399 16.21 4.08 2.58
C VAL A 399 16.60 3.91 1.12
N ALA A 400 15.86 3.08 0.39
CA ALA A 400 16.20 2.78 -0.99
C ALA A 400 14.96 2.77 -1.90
N ASN A 401 15.13 3.18 -3.17
CA ASN A 401 14.10 2.97 -4.17
C ASN A 401 14.05 1.49 -4.62
N TYR A 402 13.10 1.15 -5.47
CA TYR A 402 12.76 -0.25 -5.71
C TYR A 402 13.91 -1.09 -6.24
N THR A 403 14.63 -0.64 -7.28
CA THR A 403 15.72 -1.45 -7.84
C THR A 403 16.97 -1.42 -6.98
N ALA A 404 17.28 -0.32 -6.28
CA ALA A 404 18.35 -0.26 -5.30
C ALA A 404 18.09 -1.21 -4.12
N PHE A 405 16.84 -1.26 -3.64
CA PHE A 405 16.43 -2.20 -2.59
C PHE A 405 16.59 -3.66 -3.03
N LEU A 406 16.15 -4.01 -4.25
CA LEU A 406 16.31 -5.35 -4.81
C LEU A 406 17.79 -5.73 -5.02
N GLN A 407 18.63 -4.80 -5.47
CA GLN A 407 20.07 -5.02 -5.60
C GLN A 407 20.71 -5.30 -4.25
N LEU A 408 20.37 -4.50 -3.23
CA LEU A 408 20.84 -4.72 -1.87
C LEU A 408 20.40 -6.09 -1.34
N GLN A 409 19.14 -6.48 -1.49
CA GLN A 409 18.67 -7.80 -1.08
C GLN A 409 19.46 -8.94 -1.71
N ARG A 410 19.70 -8.87 -3.03
CA ARG A 410 20.51 -9.88 -3.76
C ARG A 410 21.97 -9.92 -3.29
N ALA A 411 22.54 -8.75 -2.96
CA ALA A 411 23.89 -8.68 -2.42
C ALA A 411 23.96 -9.38 -1.04
N LEU A 412 22.96 -9.14 -0.19
CA LEU A 412 22.85 -9.75 1.15
C LEU A 412 22.64 -11.27 1.09
N GLU A 413 21.84 -11.77 0.15
CA GLU A 413 21.64 -13.21 -0.08
C GLU A 413 22.95 -13.93 -0.48
N ARG A 414 23.88 -13.24 -1.16
CA ARG A 414 25.21 -13.76 -1.50
C ARG A 414 26.19 -13.73 -0.35
N LEU A 415 25.98 -12.86 0.64
CA LEU A 415 26.82 -12.75 1.84
C LEU A 415 26.39 -13.70 2.96
N THR A 416 25.16 -14.21 2.89
CA THR A 416 24.65 -15.21 3.83
C THR A 416 24.87 -16.61 3.20
N PRO A 417 25.76 -17.47 3.76
CA PRO A 417 26.07 -18.79 3.20
C PRO A 417 24.89 -19.77 3.24
#